data_1efbbdbe82131a1c0737a3df42caae10
#
_entry.id   1efbbdbe82131a1c0737a3df42caae10
#
_cell.length_a   1.000
_cell.length_b   1.000
_cell.length_c   1.000
_cell.angle_alpha   90.00
_cell.angle_beta   90.00
_cell.angle_gamma   90.00
#
_symmetry.space_group_name_H-M   'P 1'
#
loop_
_entity.id
_entity.type
_entity.pdbx_description
1 polymer ?
#
loop_
_entity_poly.entity_id
_entity_poly.type
_entity_poly.pdbx_seq_one_letter_code
_entity_poly.pdbx_strand_id
1 'polypeptide(L)'
;MQPNSPIYKAQTIGNIEPIEYMIPYPSTQAIIEGQIIKYKNEKVFKDYGLTNIDFFNSIQRMSNWLNDQGILPKDKVVIDDSSFLNSILLLYGLWHVGAVAVFFQEENRSNDKNLNVKYLDYSGNLAKITDSHSSHFTPKYKPLLSDDAVAIVSNVKTVLLSHYGLLVNANGLQKLLNLKQQQRFFCDIKPKTSFWVVICAILPIYAMATFTSKSPSILLTYNEIDIKDGFRLREDWINIDNYKANELALCKENSAVFTLNDNPIHLTEYKIIGNELWLKGHSLMNGYFEKDKMNFKDDYLIIKEE
;
A
#
# COMPACT_ATOMS: atom_id res chain seq x y z
N MET A 1 -9.04 15.97 6.74
CA MET A 1 -10.19 15.25 7.37
C MET A 1 -10.94 16.21 8.26
N GLN A 2 -12.28 16.14 8.36
CA GLN A 2 -13.03 16.99 9.29
C GLN A 2 -13.00 16.34 10.68
N PRO A 3 -12.52 17.04 11.72
CA PRO A 3 -12.60 16.55 13.09
C PRO A 3 -14.06 16.18 13.43
N ASN A 4 -14.24 15.08 14.18
CA ASN A 4 -15.56 14.53 14.52
C ASN A 4 -16.40 13.90 13.39
N SER A 5 -15.90 13.78 12.17
CA SER A 5 -16.58 12.95 11.16
C SER A 5 -16.58 11.47 11.57
N PRO A 6 -17.56 10.64 11.12
CA PRO A 6 -17.59 9.23 11.50
C PRO A 6 -16.29 8.48 11.16
N ILE A 7 -15.69 8.75 9.99
CA ILE A 7 -14.42 8.14 9.60
C ILE A 7 -13.26 8.60 10.51
N TYR A 8 -13.24 9.86 10.92
CA TYR A 8 -12.23 10.35 11.87
C TYR A 8 -12.33 9.63 13.22
N LYS A 9 -13.55 9.42 13.74
CA LYS A 9 -13.77 8.66 14.96
C LYS A 9 -13.35 7.19 14.82
N ALA A 10 -13.64 6.57 13.68
CA ALA A 10 -13.22 5.21 13.40
C ALA A 10 -11.70 5.08 13.26
N GLN A 11 -10.99 6.14 12.88
CA GLN A 11 -9.53 6.17 12.82
C GLN A 11 -8.86 6.52 14.16
N THR A 12 -9.61 6.97 15.17
CA THR A 12 -9.08 7.31 16.49
C THR A 12 -8.99 6.06 17.37
N ILE A 13 -7.82 5.78 17.95
CA ILE A 13 -7.58 4.66 18.87
C ILE A 13 -7.27 5.21 20.28
N GLY A 14 -8.12 4.88 21.24
CA GLY A 14 -8.02 5.46 22.58
C GLY A 14 -8.07 6.98 22.52
N ASN A 15 -6.99 7.65 22.97
CA ASN A 15 -6.83 9.10 22.93
C ASN A 15 -5.92 9.57 21.80
N ILE A 16 -5.50 8.68 20.88
CA ILE A 16 -4.61 9.03 19.77
C ILE A 16 -5.46 9.29 18.53
N GLU A 17 -5.44 10.53 18.07
CA GLU A 17 -6.14 10.97 16.86
C GLU A 17 -5.41 10.53 15.58
N PRO A 18 -6.10 10.48 14.42
CA PRO A 18 -5.44 10.20 13.13
C PRO A 18 -4.28 11.19 12.89
N ILE A 19 -3.15 10.66 12.37
CA ILE A 19 -1.91 11.41 12.07
C ILE A 19 -1.11 11.86 13.31
N GLU A 20 -1.62 11.72 14.51
CA GLU A 20 -0.84 12.01 15.73
C GLU A 20 0.22 10.93 16.04
N TYR A 21 -0.02 9.69 15.61
CA TYR A 21 1.00 8.66 15.74
C TYR A 21 2.19 8.97 14.83
N MET A 22 3.34 9.16 15.46
CA MET A 22 4.55 9.58 14.76
C MET A 22 5.12 8.46 13.89
N ILE A 23 5.02 8.65 12.58
CA ILE A 23 5.72 7.84 11.58
C ILE A 23 6.97 8.61 11.15
N PRO A 24 8.13 7.94 10.97
CA PRO A 24 9.39 8.63 10.66
C PRO A 24 9.45 9.23 9.25
N TYR A 25 8.40 9.11 8.46
CA TYR A 25 8.34 9.59 7.08
C TYR A 25 7.12 10.50 6.87
N PRO A 26 7.28 11.67 6.23
CA PRO A 26 6.19 12.61 5.96
C PRO A 26 5.23 12.16 4.84
N SER A 27 5.59 11.13 4.07
CA SER A 27 4.76 10.49 3.04
C SER A 27 5.40 9.17 2.58
N THR A 28 4.69 8.38 1.76
CA THR A 28 5.27 7.17 1.13
C THR A 28 6.42 7.50 0.18
N GLN A 29 6.41 8.68 -0.46
CA GLN A 29 7.52 9.17 -1.28
C GLN A 29 8.81 9.23 -0.48
N ALA A 30 8.77 9.76 0.75
CA ALA A 30 9.95 10.03 1.54
C ALA A 30 10.65 8.78 2.09
N ILE A 31 10.04 7.60 1.99
CA ILE A 31 10.64 6.34 2.50
C ILE A 31 11.97 6.08 1.79
N ILE A 32 11.96 6.09 0.46
CA ILE A 32 13.18 5.78 -0.31
C ILE A 32 14.24 6.89 -0.16
N GLU A 33 13.83 8.15 -0.04
CA GLU A 33 14.74 9.26 0.24
C GLU A 33 15.49 9.05 1.57
N GLY A 34 14.79 8.59 2.61
CA GLY A 34 15.42 8.22 3.88
C GLY A 34 16.37 7.03 3.76
N GLN A 35 16.02 6.03 2.94
CA GLN A 35 16.85 4.83 2.78
C GLN A 35 18.17 5.10 2.06
N ILE A 36 18.19 5.96 1.03
CA ILE A 36 19.42 6.26 0.31
C ILE A 36 20.46 7.01 1.15
N ILE A 37 20.06 7.70 2.20
CA ILE A 37 20.98 8.39 3.10
C ILE A 37 21.86 7.39 3.84
N LYS A 38 21.27 6.29 4.32
CA LYS A 38 21.94 5.34 5.22
C LYS A 38 22.30 4.02 4.54
N TYR A 39 21.48 3.57 3.60
CA TYR A 39 21.54 2.22 3.00
C TYR A 39 21.69 2.25 1.49
N LYS A 40 22.37 3.27 0.97
CA LYS A 40 22.51 3.60 -0.44
C LYS A 40 22.76 2.40 -1.35
N ASN A 41 23.72 1.56 -1.02
CA ASN A 41 24.19 0.44 -1.85
C ASN A 41 23.57 -0.92 -1.46
N GLU A 42 22.67 -0.95 -0.47
CA GLU A 42 21.98 -2.16 -0.08
C GLU A 42 20.92 -2.54 -1.14
N LYS A 43 20.82 -3.84 -1.45
CA LYS A 43 19.85 -4.34 -2.45
C LYS A 43 18.48 -4.46 -1.82
N VAL A 44 17.56 -3.59 -2.21
CA VAL A 44 16.15 -3.64 -1.78
C VAL A 44 15.35 -4.63 -2.62
N PHE A 45 15.46 -4.58 -3.95
CA PHE A 45 14.80 -5.51 -4.88
C PHE A 45 15.86 -6.37 -5.58
N LYS A 46 16.32 -7.41 -4.86
CA LYS A 46 17.50 -8.19 -5.24
C LYS A 46 17.33 -8.95 -6.55
N ASP A 47 16.13 -9.47 -6.82
CA ASP A 47 15.85 -10.26 -8.03
C ASP A 47 15.91 -9.40 -9.29
N TYR A 48 15.75 -8.07 -9.15
CA TYR A 48 15.90 -7.08 -10.22
C TYR A 48 17.25 -6.39 -10.21
N GLY A 49 18.15 -6.78 -9.30
CA GLY A 49 19.50 -6.21 -9.19
C GLY A 49 19.55 -4.81 -8.57
N LEU A 50 18.41 -4.25 -8.11
CA LEU A 50 18.29 -2.87 -7.67
C LEU A 50 18.79 -2.67 -6.25
N THR A 51 19.76 -1.76 -6.08
CA THR A 51 20.09 -1.14 -4.80
C THR A 51 19.11 0.00 -4.48
N ASN A 52 19.15 0.53 -3.26
CA ASN A 52 18.30 1.69 -2.91
C ASN A 52 18.58 2.90 -3.82
N ILE A 53 19.85 3.16 -4.16
CA ILE A 53 20.19 4.29 -5.04
C ILE A 53 19.76 4.04 -6.48
N ASP A 54 19.89 2.79 -7.00
CA ASP A 54 19.45 2.46 -8.36
C ASP A 54 17.93 2.62 -8.46
N PHE A 55 17.21 2.15 -7.45
CA PHE A 55 15.76 2.29 -7.38
C PHE A 55 15.36 3.76 -7.30
N PHE A 56 15.99 4.54 -6.43
CA PHE A 56 15.74 5.99 -6.32
C PHE A 56 15.98 6.71 -7.64
N ASN A 57 17.12 6.47 -8.31
CA ASN A 57 17.42 7.07 -9.60
C ASN A 57 16.38 6.71 -10.68
N SER A 58 15.92 5.45 -10.68
CA SER A 58 14.88 4.99 -11.60
C SER A 58 13.54 5.68 -11.32
N ILE A 59 13.19 5.91 -10.05
CA ILE A 59 12.01 6.68 -9.66
C ILE A 59 12.11 8.13 -10.13
N GLN A 60 13.27 8.78 -9.97
CA GLN A 60 13.48 10.15 -10.43
C GLN A 60 13.28 10.29 -11.96
N ARG A 61 13.83 9.34 -12.73
CA ARG A 61 13.62 9.26 -14.18
C ARG A 61 12.15 9.03 -14.54
N MET A 62 11.49 8.12 -13.82
CA MET A 62 10.06 7.86 -13.99
C MET A 62 9.22 9.10 -13.72
N SER A 63 9.55 9.86 -12.68
CA SER A 63 8.83 11.10 -12.32
C SER A 63 8.99 12.18 -13.41
N ASN A 64 10.19 12.32 -13.99
CA ASN A 64 10.40 13.20 -15.14
C ASN A 64 9.57 12.77 -16.35
N TRP A 65 9.59 11.47 -16.69
CA TRP A 65 8.79 10.92 -17.78
C TRP A 65 7.29 11.15 -17.55
N LEU A 66 6.78 10.90 -16.34
CA LEU A 66 5.37 11.16 -15.99
C LEU A 66 5.01 12.65 -16.13
N ASN A 67 5.90 13.56 -15.71
CA ASN A 67 5.70 14.99 -15.91
C ASN A 67 5.63 15.34 -17.40
N ASP A 68 6.44 14.72 -18.25
CA ASP A 68 6.43 14.92 -19.70
C ASP A 68 5.16 14.31 -20.35
N GLN A 69 4.56 13.28 -19.74
CA GLN A 69 3.23 12.77 -20.10
C GLN A 69 2.08 13.69 -19.62
N GLY A 70 2.37 14.81 -18.99
CA GLY A 70 1.38 15.77 -18.50
C GLY A 70 0.66 15.32 -17.22
N ILE A 71 1.27 14.45 -16.42
CA ILE A 71 0.74 14.06 -15.11
C ILE A 71 1.03 15.18 -14.11
N LEU A 72 -0.02 15.62 -13.41
CA LEU A 72 0.02 16.68 -12.43
C LEU A 72 -0.23 16.14 -11.01
N PRO A 73 0.13 16.91 -9.97
CA PRO A 73 -0.25 16.57 -8.59
C PRO A 73 -1.76 16.34 -8.46
N LYS A 74 -2.13 15.32 -7.69
CA LYS A 74 -3.53 14.86 -7.44
C LYS A 74 -4.26 14.26 -8.64
N ASP A 75 -3.62 14.15 -9.81
CA ASP A 75 -4.16 13.32 -10.88
C ASP A 75 -4.31 11.87 -10.41
N LYS A 76 -5.36 11.22 -10.85
CA LYS A 76 -5.59 9.79 -10.64
C LYS A 76 -5.13 9.03 -11.86
N VAL A 77 -4.08 8.22 -11.72
CA VAL A 77 -3.41 7.55 -12.84
C VAL A 77 -3.48 6.05 -12.68
N VAL A 78 -3.98 5.37 -13.71
CA VAL A 78 -4.14 3.92 -13.70
C VAL A 78 -2.79 3.22 -13.84
N ILE A 79 -2.53 2.28 -12.93
CA ILE A 79 -1.46 1.28 -13.07
C ILE A 79 -2.10 -0.03 -13.51
N ASP A 80 -1.94 -0.35 -14.78
CA ASP A 80 -2.47 -1.58 -15.39
C ASP A 80 -1.32 -2.40 -15.99
N ASP A 81 -0.34 -2.72 -15.16
CA ASP A 81 0.82 -3.51 -15.54
C ASP A 81 0.93 -4.74 -14.64
N SER A 82 1.20 -5.89 -15.22
CA SER A 82 1.41 -7.14 -14.49
C SER A 82 2.87 -7.34 -14.06
N SER A 83 3.78 -6.53 -14.62
CA SER A 83 5.20 -6.57 -14.27
C SER A 83 5.43 -5.89 -12.93
N PHE A 84 6.06 -6.61 -11.99
CA PHE A 84 6.44 -6.05 -10.70
C PHE A 84 7.28 -4.78 -10.85
N LEU A 85 8.30 -4.82 -11.73
CA LEU A 85 9.23 -3.70 -11.89
C LEU A 85 8.54 -2.46 -12.46
N ASN A 86 7.74 -2.61 -13.51
CA ASN A 86 7.00 -1.47 -14.07
C ASN A 86 6.02 -0.89 -13.04
N SER A 87 5.25 -1.75 -12.37
CA SER A 87 4.25 -1.31 -11.40
C SER A 87 4.86 -0.56 -10.21
N ILE A 88 6.00 -1.02 -9.69
CA ILE A 88 6.64 -0.35 -8.55
C ILE A 88 7.30 0.97 -8.95
N LEU A 89 7.87 1.07 -10.16
CA LEU A 89 8.42 2.31 -10.68
C LEU A 89 7.32 3.34 -10.94
N LEU A 90 6.19 2.91 -11.53
CA LEU A 90 5.01 3.78 -11.71
C LEU A 90 4.47 4.26 -10.37
N LEU A 91 4.26 3.36 -9.41
CA LEU A 91 3.73 3.71 -8.09
C LEU A 91 4.56 4.79 -7.40
N TYR A 92 5.87 4.57 -7.29
CA TYR A 92 6.75 5.55 -6.65
C TYR A 92 6.95 6.81 -7.48
N GLY A 93 7.00 6.71 -8.81
CA GLY A 93 7.05 7.85 -9.71
C GLY A 93 5.82 8.76 -9.57
N LEU A 94 4.62 8.17 -9.52
CA LEU A 94 3.38 8.90 -9.28
C LEU A 94 3.38 9.60 -7.93
N TRP A 95 3.82 8.94 -6.86
CA TRP A 95 3.93 9.57 -5.55
C TRP A 95 4.95 10.74 -5.54
N HIS A 96 6.04 10.64 -6.31
CA HIS A 96 7.00 11.74 -6.44
C HIS A 96 6.45 12.92 -7.22
N VAL A 97 5.59 12.70 -8.19
CA VAL A 97 4.82 13.76 -8.87
C VAL A 97 3.73 14.33 -7.96
N GLY A 98 3.29 13.56 -6.95
CA GLY A 98 2.16 13.90 -6.06
C GLY A 98 0.82 13.45 -6.60
N ALA A 99 0.81 12.47 -7.50
CA ALA A 99 -0.39 11.87 -8.10
C ALA A 99 -0.86 10.64 -7.30
N VAL A 100 -2.10 10.22 -7.55
CA VAL A 100 -2.75 9.07 -6.92
C VAL A 100 -2.67 7.87 -7.85
N ALA A 101 -2.14 6.75 -7.37
CA ALA A 101 -2.13 5.50 -8.13
C ALA A 101 -3.50 4.82 -8.07
N VAL A 102 -4.04 4.40 -9.21
CA VAL A 102 -5.35 3.74 -9.32
C VAL A 102 -5.16 2.30 -9.79
N PHE A 103 -5.75 1.36 -9.05
CA PHE A 103 -5.76 -0.06 -9.39
C PHE A 103 -7.19 -0.54 -9.56
N PHE A 104 -7.46 -1.20 -10.68
CA PHE A 104 -8.71 -1.91 -10.93
C PHE A 104 -8.57 -3.37 -10.53
N GLN A 105 -9.40 -3.84 -9.60
CA GLN A 105 -9.40 -5.24 -9.16
C GLN A 105 -9.97 -6.17 -10.22
N GLU A 106 -10.87 -5.66 -11.04
CA GLU A 106 -11.59 -6.40 -12.07
C GLU A 106 -11.34 -5.81 -13.46
N GLU A 107 -11.50 -6.62 -14.51
CA GLU A 107 -11.34 -6.17 -15.89
C GLU A 107 -12.44 -5.20 -16.35
N ASN A 108 -13.60 -5.22 -15.69
CA ASN A 108 -14.70 -4.35 -16.03
C ASN A 108 -14.51 -2.94 -15.44
N ARG A 109 -14.23 -1.98 -16.31
CA ARG A 109 -13.89 -0.59 -15.96
C ARG A 109 -15.11 0.35 -16.00
N SER A 110 -16.27 -0.13 -15.60
CA SER A 110 -17.52 0.67 -15.66
C SER A 110 -17.49 1.97 -14.84
N ASN A 111 -16.64 2.05 -13.83
CA ASN A 111 -16.51 3.20 -12.93
C ASN A 111 -15.47 4.26 -13.35
N ASP A 112 -14.76 4.09 -14.47
CA ASP A 112 -13.71 4.98 -14.97
C ASP A 112 -14.16 6.44 -15.09
N LYS A 113 -15.35 6.64 -15.67
CA LYS A 113 -15.85 7.97 -16.02
C LYS A 113 -16.07 8.87 -14.82
N ASN A 114 -16.46 8.29 -13.67
CA ASN A 114 -16.75 9.05 -12.46
C ASN A 114 -15.47 9.48 -11.73
N LEU A 115 -14.40 8.70 -11.85
CA LEU A 115 -13.13 8.94 -11.16
C LEU A 115 -12.21 9.95 -11.86
N ASN A 116 -12.49 10.28 -13.14
CA ASN A 116 -11.64 11.12 -13.97
C ASN A 116 -10.18 10.66 -13.99
N VAL A 117 -9.97 9.37 -14.32
CA VAL A 117 -8.64 8.75 -14.33
C VAL A 117 -7.90 9.04 -15.63
N LYS A 118 -6.58 9.07 -15.55
CA LYS A 118 -5.66 9.12 -16.69
C LYS A 118 -5.07 7.75 -16.96
N TYR A 119 -4.91 7.43 -18.24
CA TYR A 119 -4.20 6.25 -18.70
C TYR A 119 -2.87 6.64 -19.32
N LEU A 120 -1.84 5.82 -19.10
CA LEU A 120 -0.54 5.98 -19.71
C LEU A 120 -0.43 5.05 -20.91
N ASP A 121 0.00 5.59 -22.04
CA ASP A 121 0.28 4.80 -23.24
C ASP A 121 1.76 4.45 -23.30
N TYR A 122 2.08 3.20 -23.02
CA TYR A 122 3.43 2.67 -23.14
C TYR A 122 3.41 1.16 -23.41
N SER A 123 4.50 0.68 -23.99
CA SER A 123 4.71 -0.76 -24.19
C SER A 123 6.13 -1.15 -23.80
N GLY A 124 6.27 -2.27 -23.10
CA GLY A 124 7.57 -2.83 -22.74
C GLY A 124 8.11 -2.40 -21.38
N ASN A 125 9.43 -2.38 -21.24
CA ASN A 125 10.12 -2.14 -19.98
C ASN A 125 10.28 -0.64 -19.71
N LEU A 126 9.56 -0.12 -18.72
CA LEU A 126 9.57 1.29 -18.33
C LEU A 126 10.95 1.76 -17.86
N ALA A 127 11.75 0.92 -17.22
CA ALA A 127 13.10 1.30 -16.84
C ALA A 127 13.96 1.67 -18.05
N LYS A 128 13.76 0.97 -19.19
CA LYS A 128 14.43 1.31 -20.46
C LYS A 128 13.84 2.55 -21.13
N ILE A 129 12.51 2.70 -21.12
CA ILE A 129 11.82 3.86 -21.69
C ILE A 129 12.25 5.14 -21.00
N THR A 130 12.40 5.10 -19.68
CA THR A 130 12.76 6.28 -18.87
C THR A 130 14.27 6.52 -18.77
N ASP A 131 15.12 5.66 -19.33
CA ASP A 131 16.59 5.73 -19.17
C ASP A 131 17.22 7.01 -19.74
N SER A 132 16.60 7.63 -20.74
CA SER A 132 17.03 8.92 -21.30
C SER A 132 16.64 10.14 -20.43
N HIS A 133 15.79 9.97 -19.43
CA HIS A 133 15.36 11.05 -18.55
C HIS A 133 16.37 11.32 -17.43
N SER A 134 16.37 12.55 -16.93
CA SER A 134 17.22 12.94 -15.80
C SER A 134 16.90 12.13 -14.54
N SER A 135 17.94 11.70 -13.84
CA SER A 135 17.82 11.09 -12.50
C SER A 135 17.68 12.14 -11.37
N HIS A 136 17.36 13.38 -11.74
CA HIS A 136 17.04 14.46 -10.81
C HIS A 136 15.66 15.02 -11.17
N PHE A 137 14.72 14.89 -10.24
CA PHE A 137 13.36 15.43 -10.33
C PHE A 137 13.09 16.37 -9.15
N THR A 138 12.55 17.54 -9.45
CA THR A 138 12.12 18.50 -8.43
C THR A 138 10.59 18.48 -8.34
N PRO A 139 10.01 17.93 -7.28
CA PRO A 139 8.57 17.83 -7.15
C PRO A 139 7.94 19.22 -6.99
N LYS A 140 6.88 19.50 -7.77
CA LYS A 140 6.05 20.70 -7.64
C LYS A 140 5.13 20.65 -6.43
N TYR A 141 4.89 19.46 -5.89
CA TYR A 141 4.00 19.19 -4.76
C TYR A 141 4.60 18.10 -3.89
N LYS A 142 4.58 18.30 -2.57
CA LYS A 142 4.95 17.28 -1.59
C LYS A 142 3.68 16.74 -0.95
N PRO A 143 3.34 15.47 -1.16
CA PRO A 143 2.13 14.88 -0.58
C PRO A 143 2.11 14.99 0.95
N LEU A 144 0.94 15.31 1.48
CA LEU A 144 0.69 15.25 2.92
C LEU A 144 0.34 13.82 3.34
N LEU A 145 0.52 13.49 4.61
CA LEU A 145 0.13 12.19 5.15
C LEU A 145 -1.37 11.88 4.94
N SER A 146 -2.22 12.91 4.98
CA SER A 146 -3.67 12.80 4.77
C SER A 146 -4.10 12.72 3.31
N ASP A 147 -3.21 13.00 2.35
CA ASP A 147 -3.57 12.93 0.94
C ASP A 147 -3.81 11.49 0.50
N ASP A 148 -4.69 11.31 -0.48
CA ASP A 148 -4.89 10.02 -1.11
C ASP A 148 -3.61 9.62 -1.88
N ALA A 149 -3.11 8.44 -1.58
CA ALA A 149 -1.94 7.86 -2.25
C ALA A 149 -2.33 6.80 -3.27
N VAL A 150 -3.43 6.07 -2.97
CA VAL A 150 -3.92 4.95 -3.77
C VAL A 150 -5.44 4.94 -3.80
N ALA A 151 -6.01 4.61 -4.94
CA ALA A 151 -7.43 4.26 -5.10
C ALA A 151 -7.55 2.82 -5.60
N ILE A 152 -8.33 2.00 -4.89
CA ILE A 152 -8.66 0.63 -5.28
C ILE A 152 -10.08 0.59 -5.77
N VAL A 153 -10.26 0.32 -7.05
CA VAL A 153 -11.55 0.34 -7.73
C VAL A 153 -12.07 -1.09 -7.89
N SER A 154 -13.25 -1.36 -7.35
CA SER A 154 -14.03 -2.56 -7.63
C SER A 154 -15.36 -2.18 -8.31
N ASN A 155 -16.12 -3.18 -8.75
CA ASN A 155 -17.45 -2.94 -9.34
C ASN A 155 -18.44 -2.29 -8.37
N VAL A 156 -18.25 -2.49 -7.08
CA VAL A 156 -19.16 -2.03 -6.03
C VAL A 156 -18.77 -0.67 -5.49
N LYS A 157 -17.47 -0.47 -5.20
CA LYS A 157 -16.99 0.73 -4.50
C LYS A 157 -15.52 1.02 -4.81
N THR A 158 -15.12 2.27 -4.58
CA THR A 158 -13.72 2.71 -4.71
C THR A 158 -13.20 3.10 -3.34
N VAL A 159 -12.18 2.39 -2.87
CA VAL A 159 -11.50 2.64 -1.59
C VAL A 159 -10.38 3.66 -1.80
N LEU A 160 -10.35 4.74 -1.03
CA LEU A 160 -9.30 5.77 -1.05
C LEU A 160 -8.37 5.56 0.15
N LEU A 161 -7.09 5.38 -0.11
CA LEU A 161 -6.07 5.10 0.91
C LEU A 161 -5.06 6.24 0.99
N SER A 162 -4.84 6.75 2.21
CA SER A 162 -3.88 7.82 2.45
C SER A 162 -2.46 7.31 2.55
N HIS A 163 -1.49 8.22 2.35
CA HIS A 163 -0.09 7.95 2.66
C HIS A 163 0.08 7.49 4.12
N TYR A 164 -0.66 8.10 5.04
CA TYR A 164 -0.64 7.74 6.47
C TYR A 164 -1.11 6.31 6.72
N GLY A 165 -2.30 5.94 6.26
CA GLY A 165 -2.87 4.60 6.47
C GLY A 165 -1.96 3.49 5.93
N LEU A 166 -1.40 3.69 4.73
CA LEU A 166 -0.44 2.76 4.13
C LEU A 166 0.84 2.57 4.98
N LEU A 167 1.38 3.69 5.50
CA LEU A 167 2.60 3.67 6.32
C LEU A 167 2.37 3.05 7.71
N VAL A 168 1.23 3.35 8.35
CA VAL A 168 0.86 2.74 9.64
C VAL A 168 0.67 1.24 9.49
N ASN A 169 0.01 0.80 8.40
CA ASN A 169 -0.16 -0.63 8.14
C ASN A 169 1.19 -1.33 7.92
N ALA A 170 2.07 -0.75 7.12
CA ALA A 170 3.42 -1.29 6.90
C ALA A 170 4.23 -1.35 8.23
N ASN A 171 4.14 -0.32 9.09
CA ASN A 171 4.77 -0.31 10.41
C ASN A 171 4.21 -1.42 11.31
N GLY A 172 2.88 -1.56 11.34
CA GLY A 172 2.21 -2.61 12.11
C GLY A 172 2.63 -4.00 11.66
N LEU A 173 2.66 -4.22 10.34
CA LEU A 173 3.05 -5.49 9.75
C LEU A 173 4.54 -5.81 9.98
N GLN A 174 5.43 -4.81 9.88
CA GLN A 174 6.85 -4.99 10.22
C GLN A 174 7.03 -5.51 11.65
N LYS A 175 6.32 -4.90 12.62
CA LYS A 175 6.37 -5.31 14.03
C LYS A 175 5.82 -6.73 14.22
N LEU A 176 4.68 -7.02 13.61
CA LEU A 176 3.99 -8.31 13.73
C LEU A 176 4.83 -9.46 13.18
N LEU A 177 5.46 -9.27 12.01
CA LEU A 177 6.36 -10.25 11.40
C LEU A 177 7.77 -10.25 12.02
N ASN A 178 8.07 -9.31 12.92
CA ASN A 178 9.43 -9.08 13.43
C ASN A 178 10.46 -8.97 12.30
N LEU A 179 10.06 -8.32 11.18
CA LEU A 179 10.89 -8.19 10.00
C LEU A 179 12.05 -7.22 10.26
N LYS A 180 13.27 -7.75 10.14
CA LYS A 180 14.50 -7.05 10.46
C LYS A 180 15.21 -6.53 9.22
N GLN A 181 16.08 -5.54 9.44
CA GLN A 181 16.98 -5.03 8.42
C GLN A 181 17.76 -6.16 7.73
N GLN A 182 17.90 -6.08 6.39
CA GLN A 182 18.60 -7.04 5.52
C GLN A 182 18.01 -8.48 5.54
N GLN A 183 16.95 -8.71 6.29
CA GLN A 183 16.27 -9.99 6.27
C GLN A 183 15.66 -10.24 4.88
N ARG A 184 15.79 -11.45 4.37
CA ARG A 184 15.21 -11.84 3.07
C ARG A 184 13.72 -12.07 3.23
N PHE A 185 12.96 -11.31 2.48
CA PHE A 185 11.51 -11.30 2.49
C PHE A 185 10.96 -11.48 1.08
N PHE A 186 9.89 -12.23 0.94
CA PHE A 186 9.17 -12.36 -0.32
C PHE A 186 7.67 -12.46 -0.11
N CYS A 187 6.93 -11.91 -1.07
CA CYS A 187 5.49 -12.09 -1.19
C CYS A 187 5.13 -12.24 -2.66
N ASP A 188 4.25 -13.20 -2.98
CA ASP A 188 3.88 -13.55 -4.35
C ASP A 188 2.61 -12.85 -4.86
N ILE A 189 2.08 -11.87 -4.10
CA ILE A 189 0.95 -11.05 -4.56
C ILE A 189 1.33 -10.28 -5.82
N LYS A 190 0.44 -10.31 -6.81
CA LYS A 190 0.61 -9.53 -8.04
C LYS A 190 0.17 -8.07 -7.83
N PRO A 191 0.74 -7.10 -8.60
CA PRO A 191 0.21 -5.72 -8.61
C PRO A 191 -1.28 -5.73 -8.95
N LYS A 192 -2.09 -4.92 -8.30
CA LYS A 192 -3.52 -4.58 -8.53
C LYS A 192 -4.31 -4.41 -7.23
N THR A 193 -3.71 -4.62 -6.07
CA THR A 193 -4.39 -4.54 -4.77
C THR A 193 -3.63 -3.64 -3.80
N SER A 194 -4.32 -3.12 -2.80
CA SER A 194 -3.67 -2.41 -1.69
C SER A 194 -2.71 -3.32 -0.92
N PHE A 195 -2.99 -4.62 -0.89
CA PHE A 195 -2.15 -5.62 -0.25
C PHE A 195 -0.76 -5.66 -0.89
N TRP A 196 -0.70 -5.66 -2.24
CA TRP A 196 0.56 -5.55 -2.97
C TRP A 196 1.28 -4.25 -2.65
N VAL A 197 0.56 -3.12 -2.60
CA VAL A 197 1.14 -1.80 -2.29
C VAL A 197 1.82 -1.82 -0.92
N VAL A 198 1.13 -2.30 0.11
CA VAL A 198 1.70 -2.32 1.47
C VAL A 198 2.77 -3.39 1.61
N ILE A 199 2.49 -4.63 1.20
CA ILE A 199 3.33 -5.79 1.51
C ILE A 199 4.54 -5.88 0.58
N CYS A 200 4.35 -5.64 -0.73
CA CYS A 200 5.42 -5.82 -1.70
C CYS A 200 6.16 -4.53 -2.05
N ALA A 201 5.45 -3.38 -2.06
CA ALA A 201 6.06 -2.14 -2.48
C ALA A 201 6.58 -1.29 -1.31
N ILE A 202 5.85 -1.18 -0.20
CA ILE A 202 6.25 -0.33 0.94
C ILE A 202 7.09 -1.09 1.96
N LEU A 203 6.60 -2.24 2.44
CA LEU A 203 7.19 -2.96 3.58
C LEU A 203 8.69 -3.28 3.42
N PRO A 204 9.19 -3.77 2.27
CA PRO A 204 10.62 -4.06 2.11
C PRO A 204 11.49 -2.82 2.32
N ILE A 205 11.08 -1.68 1.75
CA ILE A 205 11.81 -0.42 1.87
C ILE A 205 11.69 0.13 3.30
N TYR A 206 10.49 0.12 3.86
CA TYR A 206 10.20 0.60 5.21
C TYR A 206 11.01 -0.16 6.28
N ALA A 207 11.06 -1.49 6.17
CA ALA A 207 11.78 -2.38 7.09
C ALA A 207 13.27 -2.52 6.78
N MET A 208 13.76 -1.92 5.68
CA MET A 208 15.13 -2.12 5.18
C MET A 208 15.44 -3.61 4.90
N ALA A 209 14.43 -4.36 4.51
CA ALA A 209 14.52 -5.77 4.15
C ALA A 209 14.94 -5.95 2.69
N THR A 210 15.44 -7.13 2.35
CA THR A 210 15.77 -7.50 0.98
C THR A 210 14.63 -8.31 0.37
N PHE A 211 13.91 -7.71 -0.59
CA PHE A 211 12.86 -8.41 -1.32
C PHE A 211 13.47 -9.35 -2.37
N THR A 212 13.24 -10.66 -2.21
CA THR A 212 13.78 -11.70 -3.11
C THR A 212 13.01 -13.00 -2.99
N SER A 213 12.73 -13.64 -4.15
CA SER A 213 12.15 -14.97 -4.22
C SER A 213 13.15 -16.09 -3.87
N LYS A 214 14.46 -15.78 -3.88
CA LYS A 214 15.54 -16.76 -3.63
C LYS A 214 15.76 -17.01 -2.15
N SER A 215 15.25 -18.13 -1.65
CA SER A 215 15.39 -18.56 -0.25
C SER A 215 15.01 -17.44 0.73
N PRO A 216 13.78 -16.93 0.72
CA PRO A 216 13.32 -15.96 1.69
C PRO A 216 13.33 -16.58 3.09
N SER A 217 13.64 -15.79 4.11
CA SER A 217 13.49 -16.20 5.51
C SER A 217 12.08 -15.90 6.03
N ILE A 218 11.36 -14.99 5.36
CA ILE A 218 9.93 -14.75 5.59
C ILE A 218 9.24 -14.80 4.22
N LEU A 219 8.22 -15.65 4.10
CA LEU A 219 7.41 -15.82 2.90
C LEU A 219 5.94 -15.53 3.21
N LEU A 220 5.30 -14.66 2.43
CA LEU A 220 3.87 -14.42 2.45
C LEU A 220 3.25 -14.90 1.15
N THR A 221 2.16 -15.69 1.20
CA THR A 221 1.48 -16.23 0.02
C THR A 221 0.04 -16.60 0.32
N TYR A 222 -0.80 -16.69 -0.71
CA TYR A 222 -2.15 -17.24 -0.58
C TYR A 222 -2.18 -18.78 -0.49
N ASN A 223 -1.09 -19.44 -0.88
CA ASN A 223 -1.01 -20.89 -0.86
C ASN A 223 -0.82 -21.43 0.57
N GLU A 224 -1.21 -22.69 0.80
CA GLU A 224 -0.85 -23.37 2.04
C GLU A 224 0.66 -23.54 2.14
N ILE A 225 1.23 -23.24 3.30
CA ILE A 225 2.66 -23.28 3.52
C ILE A 225 3.00 -24.18 4.69
N ASP A 226 3.98 -25.03 4.48
CA ASP A 226 4.60 -25.88 5.53
C ASP A 226 6.00 -25.38 5.89
N ILE A 227 6.16 -24.03 6.00
CA ILE A 227 7.45 -23.39 6.33
C ILE A 227 7.32 -22.68 7.67
N LYS A 228 8.31 -22.86 8.55
CA LYS A 228 8.34 -22.31 9.92
C LYS A 228 8.11 -20.79 9.99
N ASP A 229 8.62 -20.03 9.01
CA ASP A 229 8.50 -18.57 8.92
C ASP A 229 7.66 -18.16 7.70
N GLY A 230 6.75 -19.02 7.28
CA GLY A 230 5.78 -18.78 6.21
C GLY A 230 4.46 -18.30 6.77
N PHE A 231 3.86 -17.31 6.10
CA PHE A 231 2.56 -16.75 6.48
C PHE A 231 1.59 -16.86 5.31
N ARG A 232 0.40 -17.39 5.60
CA ARG A 232 -0.67 -17.48 4.62
C ARG A 232 -1.53 -16.22 4.67
N LEU A 233 -1.85 -15.71 3.49
CA LEU A 233 -2.72 -14.55 3.31
C LEU A 233 -4.18 -15.00 3.10
N ARG A 234 -5.12 -14.38 3.79
CA ARG A 234 -6.53 -14.73 3.75
C ARG A 234 -7.40 -13.48 3.63
N GLU A 235 -8.37 -13.52 2.72
CA GLU A 235 -9.37 -12.45 2.53
C GLU A 235 -10.74 -12.84 3.09
N ASP A 236 -10.93 -14.11 3.45
CA ASP A 236 -12.16 -14.69 3.99
C ASP A 236 -12.29 -14.49 5.51
N TRP A 237 -12.20 -13.24 5.97
CA TRP A 237 -12.16 -12.89 7.39
C TRP A 237 -13.38 -13.36 8.21
N ILE A 238 -14.51 -13.70 7.59
CA ILE A 238 -15.65 -14.34 8.27
C ILE A 238 -15.23 -15.65 8.95
N ASN A 239 -14.27 -16.34 8.38
CA ASN A 239 -13.77 -17.62 8.89
C ASN A 239 -12.56 -17.46 9.82
N ILE A 240 -12.33 -16.27 10.39
CA ILE A 240 -11.13 -15.97 11.17
C ILE A 240 -10.94 -16.89 12.39
N ASP A 241 -12.03 -17.34 13.02
CA ASP A 241 -11.98 -18.29 14.14
C ASP A 241 -11.34 -19.64 13.77
N ASN A 242 -11.26 -19.95 12.48
CA ASN A 242 -10.62 -21.13 11.93
C ASN A 242 -9.18 -20.88 11.45
N TYR A 243 -8.65 -19.68 11.62
CA TYR A 243 -7.32 -19.34 11.17
C TYR A 243 -6.25 -20.03 12.02
N LYS A 244 -5.19 -20.49 11.35
CA LYS A 244 -3.99 -21.00 11.99
C LYS A 244 -3.10 -19.85 12.48
N ALA A 245 -2.18 -20.15 13.38
CA ALA A 245 -1.30 -19.15 14.00
C ALA A 245 -0.45 -18.30 13.02
N ASN A 246 -0.25 -18.77 11.79
CA ASN A 246 0.50 -18.08 10.74
C ASN A 246 -0.37 -17.54 9.60
N GLU A 247 -1.66 -17.32 9.83
CA GLU A 247 -2.58 -16.78 8.84
C GLU A 247 -2.87 -15.30 9.12
N LEU A 248 -2.65 -14.48 8.09
CA LEU A 248 -2.86 -13.03 8.08
C LEU A 248 -4.20 -12.71 7.42
N ALA A 249 -5.06 -11.99 8.12
CA ALA A 249 -6.31 -11.51 7.56
C ALA A 249 -6.12 -10.17 6.86
N LEU A 250 -6.64 -10.08 5.64
CA LEU A 250 -6.55 -8.94 4.75
C LEU A 250 -7.88 -8.22 4.63
N CYS A 251 -7.83 -6.89 4.59
CA CYS A 251 -8.97 -6.03 4.29
C CYS A 251 -8.48 -4.75 3.61
N LYS A 252 -9.02 -4.44 2.42
CA LYS A 252 -8.62 -3.26 1.65
C LYS A 252 -8.96 -1.95 2.36
N GLU A 253 -10.04 -1.92 3.14
CA GLU A 253 -10.47 -0.76 3.93
C GLU A 253 -9.54 -0.48 5.11
N ASN A 254 -8.72 -1.46 5.55
CA ASN A 254 -7.62 -1.29 6.50
C ASN A 254 -6.27 -1.21 5.80
N SER A 255 -6.22 -0.68 4.61
CA SER A 255 -5.04 -0.60 3.74
C SER A 255 -4.51 -1.96 3.28
N ALA A 256 -4.29 -2.94 4.17
CA ALA A 256 -3.91 -4.30 3.84
C ALA A 256 -4.23 -5.30 4.96
N VAL A 257 -3.32 -5.50 5.91
CA VAL A 257 -3.46 -6.47 6.99
C VAL A 257 -4.19 -5.82 8.17
N PHE A 258 -5.08 -6.54 8.84
CA PHE A 258 -5.64 -6.07 10.10
C PHE A 258 -5.31 -6.98 11.29
N THR A 259 -5.03 -8.26 11.06
CA THR A 259 -4.62 -9.16 12.15
C THR A 259 -3.76 -10.33 11.64
N LEU A 260 -2.96 -10.90 12.54
CA LEU A 260 -2.34 -12.22 12.41
C LEU A 260 -3.01 -13.13 13.42
N ASN A 261 -3.80 -14.10 12.94
CA ASN A 261 -4.67 -14.89 13.81
C ASN A 261 -5.53 -13.92 14.67
N ASP A 262 -5.48 -14.02 15.99
CA ASP A 262 -6.23 -13.14 16.91
C ASP A 262 -5.48 -11.88 17.34
N ASN A 263 -4.26 -11.64 16.82
CA ASN A 263 -3.45 -10.51 17.19
C ASN A 263 -3.61 -9.37 16.18
N PRO A 264 -4.38 -8.31 16.47
CA PRO A 264 -4.51 -7.17 15.57
C PRO A 264 -3.17 -6.48 15.37
N ILE A 265 -2.96 -5.90 14.18
CA ILE A 265 -1.77 -5.09 13.95
C ILE A 265 -1.81 -3.83 14.82
N HIS A 266 -0.65 -3.25 15.05
CA HIS A 266 -0.52 -2.05 15.87
C HIS A 266 -1.49 -0.92 15.44
N LEU A 267 -2.18 -0.32 16.39
CA LEU A 267 -3.21 0.73 16.20
C LEU A 267 -4.41 0.26 15.35
N THR A 268 -4.81 -0.97 15.52
CA THR A 268 -6.04 -1.53 14.91
C THR A 268 -6.83 -2.30 15.95
N GLU A 269 -8.12 -2.10 15.98
CA GLU A 269 -9.11 -2.88 16.73
C GLU A 269 -10.11 -3.45 15.74
N TYR A 270 -10.58 -4.67 15.98
CA TYR A 270 -11.63 -5.28 15.16
C TYR A 270 -12.59 -6.12 15.97
N LYS A 271 -13.76 -6.34 15.40
CA LYS A 271 -14.78 -7.31 15.87
C LYS A 271 -15.42 -7.94 14.65
N ILE A 272 -15.82 -9.20 14.77
CA ILE A 272 -16.67 -9.86 13.78
C ILE A 272 -18.01 -10.14 14.43
N ILE A 273 -19.09 -9.63 13.84
CA ILE A 273 -20.45 -9.75 14.35
C ILE A 273 -21.34 -10.28 13.22
N GLY A 274 -21.64 -11.56 13.25
CA GLY A 274 -22.30 -12.24 12.12
C GLY A 274 -21.44 -12.15 10.86
N ASN A 275 -21.99 -11.58 9.78
CA ASN A 275 -21.30 -11.39 8.51
C ASN A 275 -20.74 -9.97 8.35
N GLU A 276 -20.45 -9.26 9.44
CA GLU A 276 -19.91 -7.91 9.42
C GLU A 276 -18.55 -7.87 10.10
N LEU A 277 -17.56 -7.26 9.42
CA LEU A 277 -16.29 -6.89 10.01
C LEU A 277 -16.39 -5.43 10.48
N TRP A 278 -16.20 -5.21 11.75
CA TRP A 278 -16.15 -3.89 12.38
C TRP A 278 -14.70 -3.53 12.62
N LEU A 279 -14.24 -2.46 11.98
CA LEU A 279 -12.85 -2.01 12.05
C LEU A 279 -12.72 -0.62 12.64
N LYS A 280 -11.69 -0.45 13.47
CA LYS A 280 -11.27 0.82 14.04
C LYS A 280 -9.74 0.90 14.01
N GLY A 281 -9.18 2.03 13.60
CA GLY A 281 -7.72 2.19 13.62
C GLY A 281 -7.14 3.14 12.62
N HIS A 282 -5.86 3.41 12.82
CA HIS A 282 -5.10 4.38 12.04
C HIS A 282 -4.80 3.94 10.59
N SER A 283 -4.90 2.63 10.30
CA SER A 283 -4.70 2.09 8.95
C SER A 283 -5.95 2.14 8.08
N LEU A 284 -7.09 2.62 8.62
CA LEU A 284 -8.32 2.70 7.85
C LEU A 284 -8.19 3.66 6.68
N MET A 285 -8.96 3.38 5.64
CA MET A 285 -9.11 4.21 4.45
C MET A 285 -9.51 5.66 4.80
N ASN A 286 -9.26 6.59 3.87
CA ASN A 286 -9.82 7.95 3.96
C ASN A 286 -11.34 7.97 3.73
N GLY A 287 -11.86 6.95 3.05
CA GLY A 287 -13.27 6.76 2.76
C GLY A 287 -13.47 6.05 1.42
N TYR A 288 -14.73 5.84 1.06
CA TYR A 288 -15.09 5.48 -0.30
C TYR A 288 -15.25 6.75 -1.14
N PHE A 289 -14.92 6.65 -2.42
CA PHE A 289 -15.20 7.73 -3.36
C PHE A 289 -16.72 8.02 -3.39
N GLU A 290 -17.53 6.95 -3.34
CA GLU A 290 -18.98 6.97 -3.18
C GLU A 290 -19.33 7.10 -1.67
N LYS A 291 -19.37 8.33 -1.16
CA LYS A 291 -19.46 8.65 0.28
C LYS A 291 -20.68 8.07 1.02
N ASP A 292 -21.76 7.82 0.31
CA ASP A 292 -23.01 7.23 0.83
C ASP A 292 -22.90 5.74 1.18
N LYS A 293 -21.82 5.07 0.76
CA LYS A 293 -21.60 3.64 1.02
C LYS A 293 -20.92 3.32 2.34
N MET A 294 -20.48 4.34 3.10
CA MET A 294 -19.87 4.13 4.40
C MET A 294 -20.92 3.88 5.49
N ASN A 295 -20.72 2.81 6.27
CA ASN A 295 -21.56 2.49 7.42
C ASN A 295 -20.71 2.48 8.71
N PHE A 296 -21.23 3.12 9.77
CA PHE A 296 -20.55 3.27 11.06
C PHE A 296 -21.48 2.93 12.20
N LYS A 297 -20.93 2.29 13.25
CA LYS A 297 -21.61 2.06 14.52
C LYS A 297 -20.57 1.98 15.64
N ASP A 298 -20.86 2.63 16.78
CA ASP A 298 -19.99 2.64 17.96
C ASP A 298 -18.53 3.04 17.65
N ASP A 299 -18.35 4.04 16.76
CA ASP A 299 -17.06 4.50 16.21
C ASP A 299 -16.27 3.45 15.41
N TYR A 300 -16.90 2.38 14.94
CA TYR A 300 -16.33 1.40 14.03
C TYR A 300 -16.85 1.60 12.60
N LEU A 301 -15.98 1.44 11.62
CA LEU A 301 -16.37 1.23 10.23
C LEU A 301 -16.89 -0.20 10.08
N ILE A 302 -18.09 -0.35 9.51
CA ILE A 302 -18.72 -1.64 9.28
C ILE A 302 -18.54 -2.04 7.81
N ILE A 303 -17.94 -3.20 7.60
CA ILE A 303 -17.72 -3.81 6.28
C ILE A 303 -18.54 -5.09 6.20
N LYS A 304 -19.33 -5.20 5.15
CA LYS A 304 -20.08 -6.43 4.83
C LYS A 304 -19.32 -7.22 3.78
N GLU A 305 -19.40 -8.54 3.88
CA GLU A 305 -18.92 -9.41 2.80
C GLU A 305 -19.71 -9.11 1.52
N GLU A 306 -19.00 -8.99 0.40
CA GLU A 306 -19.55 -8.70 -0.95
C GLU A 306 -19.89 -9.98 -1.68
#